data_da5cbb30fb570afaa67fc3e479990028
#
_entry.id   da5cbb30fb570afaa67fc3e479990028
#
_cell.length_a   1.000
_cell.length_b   1.000
_cell.length_c   1.000
_cell.angle_alpha   90.00
_cell.angle_beta   90.00
_cell.angle_gamma   90.00
#
_symmetry.space_group_name_H-M   'P 1'
#
loop_
_entity.id
_entity.type
_entity.pdbx_description
1 polymer ?
#
loop_
_entity_poly.entity_id
_entity_poly.type
_entity_poly.pdbx_seq_one_letter_code
_entity_poly.pdbx_strand_id
1 'polypeptide(L)'
;MPISKENTIIGFIGTGVMGKSMAKNLIKAGYELLVYNRTKSKAQELIELGAAWKDSPAEIAKEADAVITMVGYPKDVRELYLGEGRVIENAKKGSYLIDMTTSSPKLAMEIYEEAKARGLYALDAPVSGGDV
;
A
#
# COMPACT_ATOMS: atom_id res chain seq x y z
N MET A 1 5.89 -13.49 -12.07
CA MET A 1 6.78 -12.47 -12.62
C MET A 1 7.79 -12.03 -11.57
N PRO A 2 9.06 -12.04 -11.87
CA PRO A 2 10.04 -11.60 -10.88
C PRO A 2 9.92 -10.10 -10.63
N ILE A 3 10.10 -9.72 -9.39
CA ILE A 3 10.08 -8.33 -8.98
C ILE A 3 11.42 -7.70 -9.32
N SER A 4 11.39 -6.62 -10.08
CA SER A 4 12.59 -5.87 -10.39
C SER A 4 12.27 -4.39 -10.44
N LYS A 5 13.27 -3.57 -10.16
CA LYS A 5 13.05 -2.12 -10.12
C LYS A 5 12.71 -1.53 -11.49
N GLU A 6 13.03 -2.22 -12.57
CA GLU A 6 12.72 -1.74 -13.92
C GLU A 6 11.28 -1.96 -14.32
N ASN A 7 10.61 -2.95 -13.72
CA ASN A 7 9.26 -3.29 -14.15
C ASN A 7 8.26 -3.42 -12.99
N THR A 8 8.61 -2.94 -11.82
CA THR A 8 7.71 -3.01 -10.66
C THR A 8 7.36 -1.63 -10.16
N ILE A 9 6.07 -1.34 -10.13
CA ILE A 9 5.55 -0.09 -9.59
C ILE A 9 5.00 -0.38 -8.20
N ILE A 10 5.48 0.34 -7.20
CA ILE A 10 5.06 0.15 -5.82
C ILE A 10 4.20 1.32 -5.39
N GLY A 11 3.00 1.01 -4.88
CA GLY A 11 2.12 2.03 -4.34
C GLY A 11 2.23 2.03 -2.81
N PHE A 12 2.28 3.22 -2.22
CA PHE A 12 2.36 3.36 -0.77
C PHE A 12 1.21 4.23 -0.28
N ILE A 13 0.36 3.67 0.55
CA ILE A 13 -0.80 4.36 1.09
C ILE A 13 -0.62 4.52 2.58
N GLY A 14 -0.56 5.78 3.04
CA GLY A 14 -0.29 6.08 4.43
C GLY A 14 1.21 6.12 4.69
N THR A 15 1.71 7.28 5.14
CA THR A 15 3.14 7.48 5.31
C THR A 15 3.46 7.97 6.71
N GLY A 16 3.15 7.17 7.73
CA GLY A 16 3.60 7.46 9.07
C GLY A 16 5.13 7.41 9.13
N VAL A 17 5.70 7.61 10.32
CA VAL A 17 7.16 7.66 10.46
C VAL A 17 7.84 6.43 9.84
N MET A 18 7.35 5.25 10.16
CA MET A 18 7.94 4.03 9.63
C MET A 18 7.68 3.87 8.15
N GLY A 19 6.47 4.21 7.70
CA GLY A 19 6.12 4.13 6.29
C GLY A 19 6.97 5.06 5.44
N LYS A 20 7.24 6.26 5.95
CA LYS A 20 8.09 7.21 5.26
C LYS A 20 9.50 6.67 5.09
N SER A 21 10.05 6.08 6.15
CA SER A 21 11.38 5.51 6.12
C SER A 21 11.49 4.38 5.09
N MET A 22 10.51 3.48 5.07
CA MET A 22 10.48 2.40 4.09
C MET A 22 10.35 2.91 2.67
N ALA A 23 9.48 3.92 2.47
CA ALA A 23 9.29 4.50 1.15
C ALA A 23 10.58 5.15 0.64
N LYS A 24 11.31 5.86 1.52
CA LYS A 24 12.59 6.44 1.14
C LYS A 24 13.59 5.39 0.69
N ASN A 25 13.63 4.26 1.40
CA ASN A 25 14.55 3.19 1.04
C ASN A 25 14.21 2.60 -0.32
N LEU A 26 12.93 2.47 -0.64
CA LEU A 26 12.50 1.96 -1.94
C LEU A 26 12.87 2.92 -3.06
N ILE A 27 12.71 4.23 -2.82
CA ILE A 27 13.10 5.23 -3.81
C ILE A 27 14.62 5.16 -4.06
N LYS A 28 15.40 5.07 -2.98
CA LYS A 28 16.86 4.97 -3.11
C LYS A 28 17.28 3.72 -3.84
N ALA A 29 16.51 2.65 -3.72
CA ALA A 29 16.81 1.41 -4.42
C ALA A 29 16.44 1.46 -5.91
N GLY A 30 15.77 2.53 -6.35
CA GLY A 30 15.46 2.72 -7.75
C GLY A 30 14.07 2.31 -8.18
N TYR A 31 13.20 1.97 -7.25
CA TYR A 31 11.82 1.61 -7.58
C TYR A 31 10.98 2.83 -7.91
N GLU A 32 10.04 2.67 -8.84
CA GLU A 32 9.05 3.68 -9.11
C GLU A 32 8.00 3.62 -8.00
N LEU A 33 7.79 4.72 -7.31
CA LEU A 33 6.90 4.77 -6.17
C LEU A 33 5.74 5.73 -6.39
N LEU A 34 4.52 5.23 -6.14
CA LEU A 34 3.31 6.05 -6.14
C LEU A 34 2.90 6.23 -4.69
N VAL A 35 2.53 7.43 -4.30
CA VAL A 35 2.16 7.69 -2.90
C VAL A 35 0.83 8.39 -2.78
N TYR A 36 0.13 8.06 -1.73
CA TYR A 36 -1.07 8.75 -1.29
C TYR A 36 -1.08 8.81 0.22
N ASN A 37 -1.48 9.93 0.78
CA ASN A 37 -1.66 10.07 2.20
C ASN A 37 -2.87 10.99 2.41
N ARG A 38 -3.63 10.76 3.47
CA ARG A 38 -4.82 11.56 3.75
C ARG A 38 -4.48 13.05 3.80
N THR A 39 -3.31 13.38 4.37
CA THR A 39 -2.79 14.74 4.37
C THR A 39 -1.60 14.81 3.42
N LYS A 40 -1.78 15.47 2.28
CA LYS A 40 -0.75 15.51 1.24
C LYS A 40 0.59 16.04 1.73
N SER A 41 0.56 17.05 2.61
CA SER A 41 1.80 17.64 3.12
C SER A 41 2.71 16.63 3.83
N LYS A 42 2.14 15.56 4.38
CA LYS A 42 2.93 14.53 5.04
C LYS A 42 3.69 13.66 4.06
N ALA A 43 3.33 13.70 2.79
CA ALA A 43 4.02 12.95 1.75
C ALA A 43 4.97 13.84 0.93
N GLN A 44 5.04 15.13 1.26
CA GLN A 44 5.81 16.08 0.47
C GLN A 44 7.28 15.69 0.33
N GLU A 45 7.88 15.21 1.40
CA GLU A 45 9.28 14.81 1.36
C GLU A 45 9.52 13.68 0.36
N LEU A 46 8.59 12.73 0.29
CA LEU A 46 8.69 11.61 -0.65
C LEU A 46 8.52 12.10 -2.08
N ILE A 47 7.61 13.04 -2.28
CA ILE A 47 7.39 13.61 -3.60
C ILE A 47 8.66 14.31 -4.09
N GLU A 48 9.33 15.03 -3.19
CA GLU A 48 10.57 15.71 -3.52
C GLU A 48 11.69 14.73 -3.85
N LEU A 49 11.64 13.53 -3.31
CA LEU A 49 12.62 12.49 -3.59
C LEU A 49 12.31 11.70 -4.85
N GLY A 50 11.20 11.98 -5.51
CA GLY A 50 10.87 11.35 -6.77
C GLY A 50 9.60 10.51 -6.79
N ALA A 51 8.88 10.37 -5.68
CA ALA A 51 7.64 9.62 -5.68
C ALA A 51 6.55 10.42 -6.42
N ALA A 52 5.66 9.71 -7.10
CA ALA A 52 4.55 10.32 -7.80
C ALA A 52 3.32 10.35 -6.89
N TRP A 53 2.72 11.52 -6.74
CA TRP A 53 1.50 11.67 -5.96
C TRP A 53 0.30 11.19 -6.75
N LYS A 54 -0.59 10.44 -6.10
CA LYS A 54 -1.89 10.07 -6.66
C LYS A 54 -2.98 10.62 -5.76
N ASP A 55 -4.11 10.96 -6.33
CA ASP A 55 -5.17 11.64 -5.60
C ASP A 55 -6.08 10.70 -4.80
N SER A 56 -5.94 9.40 -5.00
CA SER A 56 -6.73 8.45 -4.24
C SER A 56 -6.05 7.08 -4.19
N PRO A 57 -6.40 6.26 -3.20
CA PRO A 57 -5.91 4.89 -3.15
C PRO A 57 -6.30 4.06 -4.37
N ALA A 58 -7.49 4.32 -4.94
CA ALA A 58 -7.94 3.60 -6.12
C ALA A 58 -7.03 3.84 -7.32
N GLU A 59 -6.55 5.07 -7.48
CA GLU A 59 -5.65 5.38 -8.59
C GLU A 59 -4.32 4.66 -8.44
N ILE A 60 -3.83 4.54 -7.20
CA ILE A 60 -2.62 3.75 -6.93
C ILE A 60 -2.87 2.30 -7.29
N ALA A 61 -4.00 1.75 -6.85
CA ALA A 61 -4.31 0.34 -7.10
C ALA A 61 -4.35 0.00 -8.58
N LYS A 62 -4.83 0.90 -9.41
CA LYS A 62 -4.93 0.67 -10.85
C LYS A 62 -3.57 0.53 -11.52
N GLU A 63 -2.55 1.18 -10.98
CA GLU A 63 -1.25 1.21 -11.62
C GLU A 63 -0.19 0.36 -10.93
N ALA A 64 -0.30 0.16 -9.63
CA ALA A 64 0.74 -0.51 -8.86
C ALA A 64 0.75 -2.02 -9.04
N ASP A 65 1.94 -2.59 -9.00
CA ASP A 65 2.13 -4.03 -8.99
C ASP A 65 2.10 -4.56 -7.56
N ALA A 66 2.47 -3.72 -6.60
CA ALA A 66 2.38 -4.02 -5.19
C ALA A 66 1.87 -2.78 -4.47
N VAL A 67 0.89 -2.94 -3.60
CA VAL A 67 0.33 -1.86 -2.80
C VAL A 67 0.65 -2.13 -1.34
N ILE A 68 1.37 -1.21 -0.72
CA ILE A 68 1.73 -1.31 0.70
C ILE A 68 0.89 -0.29 1.45
N THR A 69 0.22 -0.74 2.51
CA THR A 69 -0.60 0.15 3.32
C THR A 69 -0.08 0.21 4.75
N MET A 70 -0.01 1.42 5.28
CA MET A 70 0.35 1.67 6.66
C MET A 70 -0.45 2.87 7.13
N VAL A 71 -1.68 2.60 7.59
CA VAL A 71 -2.61 3.64 8.03
C VAL A 71 -2.84 3.53 9.54
N GLY A 72 -3.67 4.40 10.09
CA GLY A 72 -3.77 4.51 11.54
C GLY A 72 -4.41 3.36 12.29
N TYR A 73 -5.53 2.87 11.79
CA TYR A 73 -6.34 1.91 12.54
C TYR A 73 -6.96 0.84 11.63
N PRO A 74 -7.32 -0.34 12.19
CA PRO A 74 -7.95 -1.40 11.40
C PRO A 74 -9.18 -0.97 10.60
N LYS A 75 -10.01 -0.08 11.16
CA LYS A 75 -11.18 0.39 10.42
C LYS A 75 -10.78 1.16 9.16
N ASP A 76 -9.65 1.85 9.21
CA ASP A 76 -9.16 2.58 8.04
C ASP A 76 -8.71 1.60 6.95
N VAL A 77 -8.15 0.47 7.36
CA VAL A 77 -7.76 -0.58 6.44
C VAL A 77 -8.98 -1.15 5.74
N ARG A 78 -10.04 -1.42 6.49
CA ARG A 78 -11.28 -1.94 5.92
C ARG A 78 -11.85 -0.98 4.87
N GLU A 79 -11.91 0.30 5.22
CA GLU A 79 -12.44 1.30 4.30
C GLU A 79 -11.59 1.45 3.05
N LEU A 80 -10.29 1.22 3.18
CA LEU A 80 -9.36 1.34 2.07
C LEU A 80 -9.50 0.19 1.08
N TYR A 81 -9.57 -1.02 1.59
CA TYR A 81 -9.52 -2.23 0.77
C TYR A 81 -10.86 -2.70 0.26
N LEU A 82 -11.88 -2.68 1.11
CA LEU A 82 -13.14 -3.34 0.83
C LEU A 82 -14.20 -2.35 0.37
N GLY A 83 -15.06 -2.80 -0.51
CA GLY A 83 -16.18 -2.01 -0.99
C GLY A 83 -15.98 -1.52 -2.42
N GLU A 84 -17.03 -0.89 -2.92
CA GLU A 84 -17.06 -0.40 -4.28
C GLU A 84 -16.12 0.79 -4.45
N GLY A 85 -15.32 0.76 -5.50
CA GLY A 85 -14.37 1.83 -5.77
C GLY A 85 -13.13 1.83 -4.89
N ARG A 86 -12.93 0.77 -4.12
CA ARG A 86 -11.79 0.70 -3.19
C ARG A 86 -10.62 -0.07 -3.83
N VAL A 87 -9.58 -0.29 -3.02
CA VAL A 87 -8.34 -0.87 -3.52
C VAL A 87 -8.52 -2.22 -4.19
N ILE A 88 -9.20 -3.14 -3.52
CA ILE A 88 -9.37 -4.49 -4.08
C ILE A 88 -10.10 -4.47 -5.41
N GLU A 89 -11.14 -3.67 -5.52
CA GLU A 89 -11.91 -3.58 -6.75
C GLU A 89 -11.10 -3.00 -7.92
N ASN A 90 -10.16 -2.12 -7.61
CA ASN A 90 -9.38 -1.42 -8.63
C ASN A 90 -8.01 -2.03 -8.92
N ALA A 91 -7.52 -2.92 -8.06
CA ALA A 91 -6.19 -3.47 -8.21
C ALA A 91 -6.07 -4.34 -9.46
N LYS A 92 -4.89 -4.31 -10.07
CA LYS A 92 -4.61 -5.14 -11.25
C LYS A 92 -4.55 -6.61 -10.83
N LYS A 93 -5.14 -7.47 -11.64
CA LYS A 93 -5.08 -8.90 -11.38
C LYS A 93 -3.62 -9.35 -11.27
N GLY A 94 -3.34 -10.13 -10.24
CA GLY A 94 -1.98 -10.61 -10.00
C GLY A 94 -1.13 -9.69 -9.15
N SER A 95 -1.64 -8.52 -8.74
CA SER A 95 -0.87 -7.62 -7.90
C SER A 95 -0.87 -8.09 -6.45
N TYR A 96 0.08 -7.53 -5.68
CA TYR A 96 0.25 -7.85 -4.27
C TYR A 96 -0.30 -6.71 -3.41
N LEU A 97 -1.06 -7.08 -2.38
CA LEU A 97 -1.59 -6.13 -1.42
C LEU A 97 -0.96 -6.47 -0.07
N ILE A 98 -0.14 -5.57 0.46
CA ILE A 98 0.61 -5.80 1.69
C ILE A 98 0.16 -4.80 2.74
N ASP A 99 -0.54 -5.29 3.76
CA ASP A 99 -0.98 -4.43 4.85
C ASP A 99 -0.05 -4.57 6.03
N MET A 100 0.52 -3.46 6.46
CA MET A 100 1.45 -3.41 7.58
C MET A 100 0.82 -2.75 8.80
N THR A 101 -0.47 -2.47 8.75
CA THR A 101 -1.19 -1.76 9.80
C THR A 101 -1.89 -2.64 10.80
N THR A 102 -2.70 -3.57 10.29
CA THR A 102 -3.68 -4.22 11.13
C THR A 102 -3.12 -5.33 11.99
N SER A 103 -3.65 -5.40 13.20
CA SER A 103 -3.43 -6.54 14.08
C SER A 103 -4.73 -7.36 14.22
N SER A 104 -5.71 -7.11 13.35
CA SER A 104 -6.98 -7.82 13.39
C SER A 104 -6.96 -9.02 12.45
N PRO A 105 -6.87 -10.26 13.00
CA PRO A 105 -6.88 -11.45 12.16
C PRO A 105 -8.17 -11.61 11.35
N LYS A 106 -9.28 -11.19 11.92
CA LYS A 106 -10.56 -11.27 11.23
C LYS A 106 -10.58 -10.40 9.98
N LEU A 107 -10.10 -9.17 10.10
CA LEU A 107 -10.06 -8.25 8.97
C LEU A 107 -9.07 -8.73 7.92
N ALA A 108 -7.90 -9.21 8.35
CA ALA A 108 -6.91 -9.74 7.44
C ALA A 108 -7.48 -10.89 6.61
N MET A 109 -8.28 -11.76 7.25
CA MET A 109 -8.90 -12.88 6.57
C MET A 109 -9.94 -12.41 5.55
N GLU A 110 -10.75 -11.40 5.90
CA GLU A 110 -11.72 -10.84 4.97
C GLU A 110 -11.04 -10.29 3.72
N ILE A 111 -9.96 -9.55 3.93
CA ILE A 111 -9.20 -8.97 2.81
C ILE A 111 -8.60 -10.08 1.95
N TYR A 112 -8.04 -11.09 2.59
CA TYR A 112 -7.46 -12.22 1.89
C TYR A 112 -8.48 -12.92 0.99
N GLU A 113 -9.68 -13.18 1.54
CA GLU A 113 -10.73 -13.87 0.78
C GLU A 113 -11.20 -13.06 -0.42
N GLU A 114 -11.43 -11.76 -0.23
CA GLU A 114 -11.84 -10.88 -1.31
C GLU A 114 -10.75 -10.76 -2.38
N ALA A 115 -9.52 -10.62 -1.95
CA ALA A 115 -8.40 -10.51 -2.88
C ALA A 115 -8.26 -11.79 -3.71
N LYS A 116 -8.33 -12.92 -3.05
CA LYS A 116 -8.22 -14.22 -3.71
C LYS A 116 -9.29 -14.39 -4.78
N ALA A 117 -10.51 -13.97 -4.47
CA ALA A 117 -11.62 -14.08 -5.41
C ALA A 117 -11.40 -13.25 -6.68
N ARG A 118 -10.53 -12.24 -6.60
CA ARG A 118 -10.24 -11.37 -7.74
C ARG A 118 -8.87 -11.61 -8.35
N GLY A 119 -8.20 -12.67 -7.94
CA GLY A 119 -6.88 -13.01 -8.48
C GLY A 119 -5.75 -12.15 -7.97
N LEU A 120 -5.90 -11.62 -6.75
CA LEU A 120 -4.88 -10.80 -6.09
C LEU A 120 -4.23 -11.59 -4.97
N TYR A 121 -3.03 -11.14 -4.56
CA TYR A 121 -2.31 -11.73 -3.44
C TYR A 121 -2.31 -10.77 -2.27
N ALA A 122 -2.92 -11.15 -1.16
CA ALA A 122 -2.97 -10.30 0.03
C ALA A 122 -2.10 -10.90 1.13
N LEU A 123 -1.29 -10.04 1.74
CA LEU A 123 -0.41 -10.41 2.83
C LEU A 123 -0.63 -9.46 4.00
N ASP A 124 -0.61 -10.02 5.19
CA ASP A 124 -0.70 -9.25 6.41
C ASP A 124 0.67 -9.31 7.08
N ALA A 125 1.33 -8.16 7.18
CA ALA A 125 2.67 -8.08 7.72
C ALA A 125 2.76 -6.97 8.76
N PRO A 126 2.10 -7.12 9.90
CA PRO A 126 2.08 -6.08 10.92
C PRO A 126 3.47 -5.78 11.46
N VAL A 127 3.71 -4.50 11.72
CA VAL A 127 5.00 -4.02 12.19
C VAL A 127 4.90 -3.65 13.66
N SER A 128 5.80 -4.19 14.47
CA SER A 128 5.87 -3.91 15.90
C SER A 128 6.94 -2.87 16.21
N GLY A 129 6.96 -1.79 15.45
CA GLY A 129 8.05 -0.83 15.54
C GLY A 129 8.24 -0.20 16.90
N GLY A 130 7.19 -0.14 17.71
CA GLY A 130 7.29 0.45 19.03
C GLY A 130 8.05 -0.39 20.03
N ASP A 131 8.31 -1.60 19.71
CA ASP A 131 8.92 -2.56 20.64
C ASP A 131 10.43 -2.61 20.54
N VAL A 132 10.96 -1.78 19.76
CA VAL A 132 12.40 -1.84 19.53
C VAL A 132 13.12 -0.85 20.38
#